data_d86886870569e5bbbd13afb7a8f29345
#
_entry.id   d86886870569e5bbbd13afb7a8f29345
#
_cell.length_a   1.000
_cell.length_b   1.000
_cell.length_c   1.000
_cell.angle_alpha   90.00
_cell.angle_beta   90.00
_cell.angle_gamma   90.00
#
_symmetry.space_group_name_H-M   'P 1'
#
loop_
_entity.id
_entity.type
_entity.pdbx_description
1 polymer ?
#
loop_
_entity_poly.entity_id
_entity_poly.type
_entity_poly.pdbx_seq_one_letter_code
_entity_poly.pdbx_strand_id
1 'polypeptide(L)'
;MKKILLSSVALLSLVSTLAVNNPVSAQESSSQATYSKSSGSWIKSGSRWWYKHSDGSYTTNGWEKIGDTWYYFDSEGWMKTGWIKEYGNWYYLDDSGAMKTGWCWVAGSWYYLNTSGVMQTGWCWVAGNWYYLNTSGVMQTGLQTINGKQYYLSSSGDMQVGWHNIGDDTYFFASSGARQTINRRALVLGETSTRAVPIEDVNAMEKVFNNQDFSEVVRFPDKTKAEIIAKMEELFKSSSESDVNYLYLTCHGGEDGKIAIGSDKTSFSGWELASILKQYKGKFVVMLDCCYSGTIIDVGKPNKKVASKSEERFDEQAFLAGFSTGNLASKNGEMLNSKFLVLCASCKDEESYSAVGVGSLATRYWAMGTGWDPLQNRMISPMADTNTNGKITLEELYQYSYPLVLEDASQIHEEQHVSVYPENSQFVLFQK
;
A
#
# COMPACT_ATOMS: atom_id res chain seq x y z
N MET A 1 -51.44 14.94 -25.76
CA MET A 1 -50.89 13.59 -26.06
C MET A 1 -49.54 13.74 -26.78
N LYS A 2 -48.45 13.66 -26.08
CA LYS A 2 -47.10 13.45 -26.65
C LYS A 2 -46.37 12.48 -25.72
N LYS A 3 -46.10 11.26 -26.23
CA LYS A 3 -45.34 10.24 -25.56
C LYS A 3 -43.87 10.63 -25.55
N ILE A 4 -43.26 10.67 -24.36
CA ILE A 4 -41.82 10.80 -24.19
C ILE A 4 -41.27 9.38 -24.10
N LEU A 5 -40.46 9.00 -25.09
CA LEU A 5 -39.63 7.78 -25.05
C LEU A 5 -38.47 8.03 -24.10
N LEU A 6 -38.35 7.23 -23.07
CA LEU A 6 -37.15 7.06 -22.28
C LEU A 6 -36.20 6.11 -23.04
N SER A 7 -35.09 6.64 -23.54
CA SER A 7 -33.99 5.83 -24.04
C SER A 7 -33.10 5.45 -22.86
N SER A 8 -33.11 4.17 -22.53
CA SER A 8 -32.14 3.56 -21.61
C SER A 8 -30.77 3.52 -22.27
N VAL A 9 -29.84 4.35 -21.79
CA VAL A 9 -28.43 4.24 -22.14
C VAL A 9 -27.86 3.10 -21.31
N ALA A 10 -27.57 1.98 -21.96
CA ALA A 10 -26.79 0.91 -21.38
C ALA A 10 -25.33 1.37 -21.27
N LEU A 11 -24.83 1.54 -20.04
CA LEU A 11 -23.40 1.65 -19.78
C LEU A 11 -22.75 0.30 -20.12
N LEU A 12 -22.10 0.21 -21.28
CA LEU A 12 -21.10 -0.81 -21.52
C LEU A 12 -19.85 -0.49 -20.69
N SER A 13 -19.71 -1.16 -19.56
CA SER A 13 -18.41 -1.28 -18.90
C SER A 13 -17.50 -2.11 -19.81
N LEU A 14 -16.52 -1.48 -20.43
CA LEU A 14 -15.39 -2.17 -21.05
C LEU A 14 -14.58 -2.83 -19.92
N VAL A 15 -14.94 -4.07 -19.62
CA VAL A 15 -14.02 -4.99 -18.94
C VAL A 15 -12.98 -5.34 -20.00
N SER A 16 -11.79 -4.75 -19.91
CA SER A 16 -10.61 -5.24 -20.63
C SER A 16 -10.33 -6.64 -20.11
N THR A 17 -10.82 -7.63 -20.85
CA THR A 17 -10.44 -9.03 -20.65
C THR A 17 -8.95 -9.13 -20.91
N LEU A 18 -8.16 -9.17 -19.82
CA LEU A 18 -6.86 -9.82 -19.89
C LEU A 18 -7.10 -11.19 -20.50
N ALA A 19 -6.49 -11.45 -21.64
CA ALA A 19 -6.47 -12.79 -22.22
C ALA A 19 -5.76 -13.71 -21.22
N VAL A 20 -6.54 -14.23 -20.30
CA VAL A 20 -6.18 -15.42 -19.55
C VAL A 20 -6.17 -16.49 -20.61
N ASN A 21 -4.99 -16.99 -20.96
CA ASN A 21 -4.90 -18.26 -21.66
C ASN A 21 -5.73 -19.25 -20.85
N ASN A 22 -6.95 -19.52 -21.34
CA ASN A 22 -7.74 -20.61 -20.80
C ASN A 22 -6.81 -21.83 -20.76
N PRO A 23 -6.76 -22.57 -19.66
CA PRO A 23 -6.11 -23.86 -19.69
C PRO A 23 -6.77 -24.61 -20.85
N VAL A 24 -5.94 -25.01 -21.81
CA VAL A 24 -6.36 -25.93 -22.87
C VAL A 24 -7.13 -27.01 -22.16
N SER A 25 -8.44 -27.11 -22.45
CA SER A 25 -9.22 -28.24 -22.02
C SER A 25 -8.49 -29.44 -22.56
N ALA A 26 -7.88 -30.22 -21.69
CA ALA A 26 -7.31 -31.49 -22.05
C ALA A 26 -8.47 -32.27 -22.69
N GLN A 27 -8.39 -32.37 -24.00
CA GLN A 27 -9.28 -33.23 -24.74
C GLN A 27 -9.12 -34.63 -24.13
N GLU A 28 -10.17 -35.08 -23.47
CA GLU A 28 -10.24 -36.46 -22.98
C GLU A 28 -10.02 -37.38 -24.16
N SER A 29 -8.77 -37.81 -24.36
CA SER A 29 -8.52 -39.03 -25.10
C SER A 29 -9.08 -40.15 -24.24
N SER A 30 -10.30 -40.58 -24.56
CA SER A 30 -10.98 -41.68 -23.91
C SER A 30 -10.22 -42.97 -24.19
N SER A 31 -9.18 -43.24 -23.40
CA SER A 31 -8.91 -44.61 -22.98
C SER A 31 -9.75 -44.79 -21.71
N GLN A 32 -10.94 -45.36 -21.85
CA GLN A 32 -11.73 -45.83 -20.70
C GLN A 32 -10.86 -46.80 -19.91
N ALA A 33 -10.16 -46.31 -18.91
CA ALA A 33 -9.71 -47.15 -17.81
C ALA A 33 -10.98 -47.64 -17.12
N THR A 34 -11.30 -48.88 -17.29
CA THR A 34 -12.42 -49.58 -16.63
C THR A 34 -12.20 -49.46 -15.14
N TYR A 35 -12.97 -48.58 -14.48
CA TYR A 35 -13.01 -48.46 -13.03
C TYR A 35 -13.66 -49.72 -12.45
N SER A 36 -12.93 -50.81 -12.35
CA SER A 36 -13.29 -51.88 -11.46
C SER A 36 -12.77 -51.53 -10.08
N LYS A 37 -13.67 -51.56 -9.08
CA LYS A 37 -13.30 -51.50 -7.68
C LYS A 37 -12.41 -52.71 -7.41
N SER A 38 -11.07 -52.55 -7.60
CA SER A 38 -10.14 -53.67 -7.50
C SER A 38 -10.08 -54.13 -6.04
N SER A 39 -10.74 -55.20 -5.75
CA SER A 39 -10.50 -55.95 -4.52
C SER A 39 -9.14 -56.63 -4.63
N GLY A 40 -8.26 -56.37 -3.70
CA GLY A 40 -6.90 -56.89 -3.72
C GLY A 40 -6.19 -56.65 -2.41
N SER A 41 -4.90 -56.88 -2.40
CA SER A 41 -4.07 -56.70 -1.20
C SER A 41 -2.71 -56.11 -1.55
N TRP A 42 -2.22 -55.22 -0.70
CA TRP A 42 -0.86 -54.70 -0.75
C TRP A 42 0.14 -55.77 -0.34
N ILE A 43 1.13 -56.00 -1.19
CA ILE A 43 2.20 -56.98 -0.94
C ILE A 43 3.53 -56.21 -0.80
N LYS A 44 4.23 -56.42 0.30
CA LYS A 44 5.57 -55.88 0.56
C LYS A 44 6.64 -56.87 0.18
N SER A 45 7.66 -56.42 -0.55
CA SER A 45 8.86 -57.24 -0.86
C SER A 45 10.10 -56.34 -0.66
N GLY A 46 10.84 -56.60 0.41
CA GLY A 46 11.92 -55.72 0.83
C GLY A 46 11.42 -54.36 1.22
N SER A 47 11.91 -53.30 0.56
CA SER A 47 11.47 -51.92 0.75
C SER A 47 10.37 -51.50 -0.21
N ARG A 48 10.01 -52.35 -1.19
CA ARG A 48 9.08 -52.02 -2.27
C ARG A 48 7.69 -52.61 -2.01
N TRP A 49 6.65 -51.97 -2.57
CA TRP A 49 5.26 -52.37 -2.49
C TRP A 49 4.68 -52.57 -3.91
N TRP A 50 3.75 -53.54 -4.05
CA TRP A 50 2.93 -53.75 -5.23
C TRP A 50 1.52 -54.15 -4.79
N TYR A 51 0.54 -53.97 -5.68
CA TYR A 51 -0.85 -54.32 -5.39
C TYR A 51 -1.27 -55.53 -6.19
N LYS A 52 -1.65 -56.60 -5.50
CA LYS A 52 -2.14 -57.85 -6.09
C LYS A 52 -3.66 -57.84 -6.12
N HIS A 53 -4.25 -57.94 -7.32
CA HIS A 53 -5.69 -58.08 -7.49
C HIS A 53 -6.17 -59.46 -7.06
N SER A 54 -7.51 -59.57 -6.82
CA SER A 54 -8.13 -60.82 -6.36
C SER A 54 -8.00 -61.95 -7.37
N ASP A 55 -7.88 -61.64 -8.66
CA ASP A 55 -7.62 -62.61 -9.77
C ASP A 55 -6.16 -62.97 -9.93
N GLY A 56 -5.27 -62.41 -9.13
CA GLY A 56 -3.84 -62.65 -9.16
C GLY A 56 -3.04 -61.71 -10.05
N SER A 57 -3.68 -60.87 -10.86
CA SER A 57 -3.04 -59.86 -11.71
C SER A 57 -2.50 -58.67 -10.88
N TYR A 58 -1.78 -57.76 -11.54
CA TYR A 58 -1.29 -56.50 -10.96
C TYR A 58 -1.07 -55.46 -12.05
N THR A 59 -1.14 -54.16 -11.68
CA THR A 59 -0.93 -53.05 -12.60
C THR A 59 0.56 -52.81 -12.86
N THR A 60 0.89 -52.52 -14.12
CA THR A 60 2.23 -52.14 -14.58
C THR A 60 2.14 -50.89 -15.46
N ASN A 61 3.18 -50.04 -15.46
CA ASN A 61 3.30 -48.85 -16.31
C ASN A 61 2.07 -47.96 -16.29
N GLY A 62 1.53 -47.65 -15.11
CA GLY A 62 0.33 -46.83 -15.14
C GLY A 62 -0.28 -46.53 -13.77
N TRP A 63 -1.33 -45.76 -13.87
CA TRP A 63 -2.14 -45.35 -12.74
C TRP A 63 -3.19 -46.39 -12.37
N GLU A 64 -3.37 -46.55 -11.06
CA GLU A 64 -4.48 -47.32 -10.54
C GLU A 64 -5.10 -46.58 -9.33
N LYS A 65 -6.43 -46.56 -9.29
CA LYS A 65 -7.20 -46.05 -8.15
C LYS A 65 -7.55 -47.18 -7.20
N ILE A 66 -6.89 -47.21 -6.06
CA ILE A 66 -7.12 -48.24 -5.01
C ILE A 66 -7.86 -47.57 -3.86
N GLY A 67 -9.10 -47.95 -3.64
CA GLY A 67 -10.01 -47.19 -2.78
C GLY A 67 -10.29 -45.81 -3.39
N ASP A 68 -10.04 -44.76 -2.61
CA ASP A 68 -10.20 -43.36 -3.08
C ASP A 68 -8.90 -42.68 -3.49
N THR A 69 -7.78 -43.45 -3.50
CA THR A 69 -6.43 -42.91 -3.68
C THR A 69 -5.82 -43.42 -4.99
N TRP A 70 -5.18 -42.53 -5.75
CA TRP A 70 -4.41 -42.88 -6.93
C TRP A 70 -2.99 -43.27 -6.59
N TYR A 71 -2.48 -44.34 -7.22
CA TYR A 71 -1.12 -44.84 -7.16
C TYR A 71 -0.57 -45.03 -8.56
N TYR A 72 0.75 -44.98 -8.72
CA TYR A 72 1.42 -45.23 -9.97
C TYR A 72 2.37 -46.42 -9.83
N PHE A 73 2.34 -47.34 -10.79
CA PHE A 73 3.22 -48.50 -10.80
C PHE A 73 4.15 -48.47 -12.00
N ASP A 74 5.41 -48.87 -11.78
CA ASP A 74 6.39 -48.95 -12.88
C ASP A 74 6.20 -50.21 -13.77
N SER A 75 7.13 -50.39 -14.72
CA SER A 75 7.08 -51.51 -15.68
C SER A 75 7.13 -52.91 -15.03
N GLU A 76 7.67 -53.00 -13.83
CA GLU A 76 7.73 -54.24 -13.06
C GLU A 76 6.57 -54.38 -12.06
N GLY A 77 5.68 -53.43 -12.01
CA GLY A 77 4.52 -53.40 -11.09
C GLY A 77 4.85 -52.87 -9.70
N TRP A 78 6.01 -52.21 -9.49
CA TRP A 78 6.33 -51.62 -8.18
C TRP A 78 5.70 -50.26 -8.03
N MET A 79 5.09 -50.03 -6.90
CA MET A 79 4.54 -48.74 -6.52
C MET A 79 5.64 -47.66 -6.45
N LYS A 80 5.40 -46.55 -7.12
CA LYS A 80 6.28 -45.38 -7.16
C LYS A 80 6.00 -44.44 -5.99
N THR A 81 7.03 -43.69 -5.62
CA THR A 81 6.96 -42.57 -4.67
C THR A 81 7.76 -41.39 -5.24
N GLY A 82 7.55 -40.19 -4.72
CA GLY A 82 8.21 -38.98 -5.18
C GLY A 82 7.66 -38.45 -6.51
N TRP A 83 8.45 -37.65 -7.20
CA TRP A 83 8.08 -37.04 -8.48
C TRP A 83 8.08 -38.06 -9.61
N ILE A 84 6.99 -38.06 -10.37
CA ILE A 84 6.91 -38.81 -11.63
C ILE A 84 6.46 -37.89 -12.76
N LYS A 85 6.89 -38.18 -13.99
CA LYS A 85 6.46 -37.48 -15.19
C LYS A 85 5.74 -38.44 -16.10
N GLU A 86 4.45 -38.12 -16.40
CA GLU A 86 3.61 -38.95 -17.25
C GLU A 86 2.88 -38.08 -18.29
N TYR A 87 2.97 -38.44 -19.58
CA TYR A 87 2.42 -37.66 -20.69
C TYR A 87 2.75 -36.15 -20.66
N GLY A 88 3.97 -35.82 -20.24
CA GLY A 88 4.44 -34.44 -20.15
C GLY A 88 4.10 -33.70 -18.84
N ASN A 89 3.21 -34.25 -18.01
CA ASN A 89 2.81 -33.68 -16.73
C ASN A 89 3.59 -34.25 -15.55
N TRP A 90 3.87 -33.42 -14.55
CA TRP A 90 4.47 -33.84 -13.30
C TRP A 90 3.40 -34.10 -12.24
N TYR A 91 3.61 -35.20 -11.48
CA TYR A 91 2.79 -35.62 -10.34
C TYR A 91 3.71 -35.92 -9.17
N TYR A 92 3.18 -35.80 -7.96
CA TYR A 92 3.90 -36.16 -6.76
C TYR A 92 3.17 -37.24 -5.96
N LEU A 93 3.87 -38.29 -5.64
CA LEU A 93 3.42 -39.41 -4.82
C LEU A 93 4.14 -39.32 -3.47
N ASP A 94 3.42 -39.36 -2.36
CA ASP A 94 4.05 -39.33 -1.05
C ASP A 94 4.74 -40.68 -0.73
N ASP A 95 5.33 -40.78 0.47
CA ASP A 95 6.07 -41.98 0.88
C ASP A 95 5.19 -43.24 0.98
N SER A 96 3.88 -43.08 1.06
CA SER A 96 2.91 -44.18 0.98
C SER A 96 2.51 -44.54 -0.46
N GLY A 97 3.04 -43.84 -1.46
CA GLY A 97 2.68 -43.94 -2.89
C GLY A 97 1.43 -43.19 -3.27
N ALA A 98 0.76 -42.54 -2.33
CA ALA A 98 -0.49 -41.82 -2.60
C ALA A 98 -0.24 -40.53 -3.40
N MET A 99 -0.97 -40.35 -4.52
CA MET A 99 -0.92 -39.15 -5.33
C MET A 99 -1.40 -37.95 -4.54
N LYS A 100 -0.61 -36.89 -4.53
CA LYS A 100 -0.95 -35.63 -3.85
C LYS A 100 -1.75 -34.71 -4.77
N THR A 101 -2.60 -33.89 -4.12
CA THR A 101 -3.33 -32.77 -4.74
C THR A 101 -3.27 -31.56 -3.79
N GLY A 102 -3.51 -30.37 -4.32
CA GLY A 102 -3.40 -29.15 -3.53
C GLY A 102 -1.95 -28.73 -3.24
N TRP A 103 -1.76 -27.95 -2.18
CA TRP A 103 -0.44 -27.51 -1.75
C TRP A 103 0.39 -28.67 -1.18
N CYS A 104 1.64 -28.78 -1.63
CA CYS A 104 2.55 -29.84 -1.24
C CYS A 104 3.94 -29.28 -0.96
N TRP A 105 4.45 -29.51 0.27
CA TRP A 105 5.81 -29.16 0.66
C TRP A 105 6.76 -30.30 0.36
N VAL A 106 7.69 -30.08 -0.56
CA VAL A 106 8.65 -31.09 -1.00
C VAL A 106 10.05 -30.51 -1.04
N ALA A 107 10.99 -31.13 -0.36
CA ALA A 107 12.41 -30.77 -0.36
C ALA A 107 12.67 -29.25 -0.16
N GLY A 108 11.96 -28.61 0.79
CA GLY A 108 12.19 -27.22 1.12
C GLY A 108 11.45 -26.22 0.21
N SER A 109 10.51 -26.67 -0.63
CA SER A 109 9.75 -25.83 -1.54
C SER A 109 8.27 -26.18 -1.57
N TRP A 110 7.39 -25.17 -1.77
CA TRP A 110 5.99 -25.37 -2.00
C TRP A 110 5.68 -25.56 -3.48
N TYR A 111 4.83 -26.52 -3.77
CA TYR A 111 4.26 -26.83 -5.09
C TYR A 111 2.74 -26.86 -4.99
N TYR A 112 2.07 -26.61 -6.08
CA TYR A 112 0.62 -26.79 -6.16
C TYR A 112 0.25 -27.82 -7.23
N LEU A 113 -0.50 -28.82 -6.83
CA LEU A 113 -1.00 -29.91 -7.67
C LEU A 113 -2.50 -29.71 -7.82
N ASN A 114 -3.02 -29.65 -9.04
CA ASN A 114 -4.46 -29.50 -9.25
C ASN A 114 -5.26 -30.72 -8.76
N THR A 115 -6.57 -30.68 -8.91
CA THR A 115 -7.45 -31.78 -8.47
C THR A 115 -7.20 -33.12 -9.19
N SER A 116 -6.55 -33.07 -10.36
CA SER A 116 -6.10 -34.26 -11.11
C SER A 116 -4.67 -34.69 -10.76
N GLY A 117 -4.03 -34.05 -9.76
CA GLY A 117 -2.65 -34.34 -9.34
C GLY A 117 -1.58 -33.68 -10.20
N VAL A 118 -1.94 -32.93 -11.24
CA VAL A 118 -0.96 -32.30 -12.15
C VAL A 118 -0.32 -31.08 -11.49
N MET A 119 1.02 -31.05 -11.44
CA MET A 119 1.80 -29.90 -10.95
C MET A 119 1.53 -28.66 -11.80
N GLN A 120 1.21 -27.56 -11.14
CA GLN A 120 0.95 -26.29 -11.79
C GLN A 120 2.21 -25.43 -11.90
N THR A 121 2.22 -24.56 -12.92
CA THR A 121 3.27 -23.54 -13.16
C THR A 121 2.62 -22.24 -13.61
N GLY A 122 3.32 -21.12 -13.48
CA GLY A 122 2.78 -19.81 -13.79
C GLY A 122 1.80 -19.29 -12.72
N TRP A 123 0.90 -18.42 -13.13
CA TRP A 123 -0.13 -17.87 -12.24
C TRP A 123 -1.22 -18.89 -11.91
N CYS A 124 -1.50 -19.04 -10.64
CA CYS A 124 -2.46 -20.00 -10.11
C CYS A 124 -3.41 -19.33 -9.11
N TRP A 125 -4.72 -19.44 -9.35
CA TRP A 125 -5.76 -18.96 -8.44
C TRP A 125 -6.18 -20.07 -7.47
N VAL A 126 -5.90 -19.88 -6.19
CA VAL A 126 -6.18 -20.88 -5.15
C VAL A 126 -6.82 -20.20 -3.93
N ALA A 127 -7.97 -20.71 -3.54
CA ALA A 127 -8.67 -20.26 -2.32
C ALA A 127 -8.81 -18.74 -2.18
N GLY A 128 -9.10 -18.04 -3.30
CA GLY A 128 -9.33 -16.59 -3.28
C GLY A 128 -8.07 -15.73 -3.44
N ASN A 129 -6.90 -16.33 -3.70
CA ASN A 129 -5.65 -15.60 -3.88
C ASN A 129 -4.89 -16.05 -5.13
N TRP A 130 -4.12 -15.16 -5.74
CA TRP A 130 -3.18 -15.48 -6.80
C TRP A 130 -1.82 -15.85 -6.23
N TYR A 131 -1.23 -16.90 -6.79
CA TYR A 131 0.13 -17.37 -6.52
C TYR A 131 0.90 -17.49 -7.82
N TYR A 132 2.20 -17.39 -7.78
CA TYR A 132 3.05 -17.64 -8.94
C TYR A 132 4.00 -18.79 -8.67
N LEU A 133 3.96 -19.79 -9.55
CA LEU A 133 4.81 -20.96 -9.55
C LEU A 133 5.79 -20.85 -10.72
N ASN A 134 7.09 -20.96 -10.49
CA ASN A 134 8.06 -20.88 -11.57
C ASN A 134 7.95 -22.08 -12.54
N THR A 135 8.78 -22.11 -13.57
CA THR A 135 8.78 -23.18 -14.57
C THR A 135 9.08 -24.58 -14.01
N SER A 136 9.68 -24.66 -12.84
CA SER A 136 9.90 -25.90 -12.10
C SER A 136 8.77 -26.22 -11.10
N GLY A 137 7.69 -25.45 -11.08
CA GLY A 137 6.55 -25.61 -10.17
C GLY A 137 6.75 -25.03 -8.77
N VAL A 138 7.89 -24.42 -8.47
CA VAL A 138 8.19 -23.87 -7.13
C VAL A 138 7.45 -22.55 -6.93
N MET A 139 6.70 -22.46 -5.83
CA MET A 139 6.02 -21.23 -5.42
C MET A 139 7.03 -20.11 -5.16
N GLN A 140 6.78 -18.94 -5.73
CA GLN A 140 7.60 -17.76 -5.57
C GLN A 140 7.08 -16.85 -4.45
N THR A 141 7.99 -16.09 -3.84
CA THR A 141 7.72 -15.09 -2.78
C THR A 141 8.55 -13.83 -3.02
N GLY A 142 8.22 -12.72 -2.34
CA GLY A 142 8.93 -11.46 -2.48
C GLY A 142 8.64 -10.73 -3.79
N LEU A 143 9.53 -9.81 -4.17
CA LEU A 143 9.40 -9.02 -5.39
C LEU A 143 9.83 -9.85 -6.60
N GLN A 144 8.92 -10.08 -7.55
CA GLN A 144 9.15 -10.90 -8.74
C GLN A 144 8.93 -10.08 -10.02
N THR A 145 9.78 -10.32 -11.03
CA THR A 145 9.57 -9.78 -12.38
C THR A 145 9.04 -10.88 -13.29
N ILE A 146 7.78 -10.74 -13.69
CA ILE A 146 7.06 -11.74 -14.49
C ILE A 146 6.58 -11.06 -15.77
N ASN A 147 7.04 -11.54 -16.92
CA ASN A 147 6.71 -10.97 -18.24
C ASN A 147 6.95 -9.45 -18.31
N GLY A 148 8.06 -8.97 -17.75
CA GLY A 148 8.45 -7.55 -17.76
C GLY A 148 7.70 -6.65 -16.77
N LYS A 149 6.79 -7.18 -15.95
CA LYS A 149 6.09 -6.45 -14.89
C LYS A 149 6.54 -6.96 -13.52
N GLN A 150 6.63 -6.05 -12.55
CA GLN A 150 6.94 -6.41 -11.17
C GLN A 150 5.66 -6.68 -10.38
N TYR A 151 5.74 -7.73 -9.53
CA TYR A 151 4.68 -8.17 -8.62
C TYR A 151 5.29 -8.43 -7.25
N TYR A 152 4.52 -8.24 -6.20
CA TYR A 152 4.92 -8.60 -4.85
C TYR A 152 4.08 -9.78 -4.35
N LEU A 153 4.78 -10.83 -3.95
CA LEU A 153 4.21 -12.04 -3.38
C LEU A 153 4.59 -12.08 -1.91
N SER A 154 3.63 -12.27 -1.01
CA SER A 154 3.89 -12.32 0.43
C SER A 154 4.82 -13.47 0.80
N SER A 155 5.21 -13.56 2.05
CA SER A 155 5.95 -14.73 2.57
C SER A 155 5.17 -16.04 2.46
N SER A 156 3.84 -15.96 2.37
CA SER A 156 2.94 -17.09 2.11
C SER A 156 2.70 -17.36 0.61
N GLY A 157 3.29 -16.54 -0.27
CA GLY A 157 3.21 -16.66 -1.73
C GLY A 157 2.02 -15.96 -2.38
N ASP A 158 1.07 -15.43 -1.62
CA ASP A 158 -0.10 -14.73 -2.16
C ASP A 158 0.26 -13.36 -2.73
N MET A 159 -0.27 -13.04 -3.91
CA MET A 159 -0.03 -11.79 -4.62
C MET A 159 -0.62 -10.60 -3.87
N GLN A 160 0.20 -9.59 -3.65
CA GLN A 160 -0.17 -8.37 -2.92
C GLN A 160 -0.60 -7.26 -3.88
N VAL A 161 -1.50 -6.38 -3.38
CA VAL A 161 -2.02 -5.19 -4.07
C VAL A 161 -2.01 -3.99 -3.12
N GLY A 162 -2.04 -2.77 -3.67
CA GLY A 162 -2.00 -1.55 -2.88
C GLY A 162 -0.58 -1.11 -2.51
N TRP A 163 -0.46 -0.36 -1.42
CA TRP A 163 0.81 0.20 -0.94
C TRP A 163 1.56 -0.80 -0.07
N HIS A 164 2.86 -0.98 -0.35
CA HIS A 164 3.77 -1.84 0.42
C HIS A 164 5.14 -1.20 0.56
N ASN A 165 5.71 -1.27 1.76
CA ASN A 165 7.13 -1.05 1.98
C ASN A 165 7.88 -2.37 1.79
N ILE A 166 8.88 -2.38 0.92
CA ILE A 166 9.71 -3.55 0.63
C ILE A 166 11.16 -3.10 0.70
N GLY A 167 11.85 -3.52 1.75
CA GLY A 167 13.11 -2.87 2.13
C GLY A 167 12.86 -1.41 2.50
N ASP A 168 13.68 -0.52 1.98
CA ASP A 168 13.58 0.93 2.22
C ASP A 168 12.70 1.65 1.18
N ASP A 169 12.02 0.93 0.31
CA ASP A 169 11.21 1.51 -0.76
C ASP A 169 9.71 1.35 -0.50
N THR A 170 8.96 2.38 -0.89
CA THR A 170 7.50 2.33 -0.95
C THR A 170 7.05 2.05 -2.38
N TYR A 171 6.22 1.04 -2.56
CA TYR A 171 5.69 0.57 -3.84
C TYR A 171 4.15 0.63 -3.84
N PHE A 172 3.60 0.80 -5.03
CA PHE A 172 2.17 0.60 -5.25
C PHE A 172 1.94 -0.49 -6.31
N PHE A 173 1.09 -1.46 -5.97
CA PHE A 173 0.65 -2.54 -6.86
C PHE A 173 -0.84 -2.37 -7.17
N ALA A 174 -1.18 -2.28 -8.45
CA ALA A 174 -2.56 -2.16 -8.89
C ALA A 174 -3.40 -3.40 -8.50
N SER A 175 -4.71 -3.34 -8.68
CA SER A 175 -5.61 -4.50 -8.47
C SER A 175 -5.25 -5.72 -9.33
N SER A 176 -4.53 -5.52 -10.43
CA SER A 176 -3.93 -6.59 -11.24
C SER A 176 -2.66 -7.21 -10.63
N GLY A 177 -2.18 -6.70 -9.50
CA GLY A 177 -0.92 -7.06 -8.86
C GLY A 177 0.32 -6.40 -9.49
N ALA A 178 0.21 -5.74 -10.64
CA ALA A 178 1.37 -5.14 -11.30
C ALA A 178 1.77 -3.81 -10.64
N ARG A 179 3.08 -3.65 -10.36
CA ARG A 179 3.66 -2.39 -9.87
C ARG A 179 3.31 -1.23 -10.79
N GLN A 180 2.95 -0.09 -10.22
CA GLN A 180 2.72 1.17 -10.90
C GLN A 180 3.79 2.20 -10.59
N THR A 181 3.97 3.15 -11.51
CA THR A 181 4.76 4.36 -11.25
C THR A 181 4.03 5.23 -10.24
N ILE A 182 4.78 5.81 -9.32
CA ILE A 182 4.28 6.77 -8.34
C ILE A 182 4.61 8.17 -8.87
N ASN A 183 3.58 8.96 -9.20
CA ASN A 183 3.77 10.37 -9.51
C ASN A 183 3.51 11.20 -8.26
N ARG A 184 4.31 12.27 -8.08
CA ARG A 184 4.19 13.21 -6.97
C ARG A 184 3.83 14.58 -7.50
N ARG A 185 2.80 15.22 -6.89
CA ARG A 185 2.40 16.61 -7.18
C ARG A 185 2.31 17.37 -5.88
N ALA A 186 2.61 18.67 -5.92
CA ALA A 186 2.54 19.52 -4.75
C ALA A 186 1.75 20.80 -5.03
N LEU A 187 0.87 21.16 -4.11
CA LEU A 187 0.22 22.47 -4.01
C LEU A 187 0.75 23.18 -2.77
N VAL A 188 1.43 24.32 -2.99
CA VAL A 188 2.06 25.12 -1.93
C VAL A 188 1.23 26.38 -1.72
N LEU A 189 0.55 26.43 -0.58
CA LEU A 189 -0.37 27.51 -0.21
C LEU A 189 0.21 28.34 0.95
N GLY A 190 -0.19 29.58 1.04
CA GLY A 190 0.10 30.47 2.16
C GLY A 190 -0.85 31.67 2.17
N GLU A 191 -1.30 32.07 3.36
CA GLU A 191 -1.94 33.37 3.58
C GLU A 191 -0.88 34.31 4.13
N THR A 192 -0.14 34.99 3.23
CA THR A 192 1.05 35.80 3.55
C THR A 192 0.76 37.30 3.50
N SER A 193 -0.48 37.69 3.36
CA SER A 193 -0.91 39.09 3.33
C SER A 193 -0.74 39.78 4.68
N THR A 194 -0.61 39.02 5.76
CA THR A 194 -0.27 39.48 7.10
C THR A 194 1.20 39.24 7.41
N ARG A 195 1.82 40.10 8.23
CA ARG A 195 3.22 39.91 8.63
C ARG A 195 3.44 38.71 9.54
N ALA A 196 2.40 38.14 10.10
CA ALA A 196 2.47 37.01 11.02
C ALA A 196 2.68 35.66 10.31
N VAL A 197 2.38 35.59 9.01
CA VAL A 197 2.60 34.38 8.20
C VAL A 197 3.69 34.70 7.17
N PRO A 198 4.90 34.11 7.32
CA PRO A 198 6.04 34.48 6.50
C PRO A 198 5.95 33.88 5.10
N ILE A 199 6.21 34.71 4.08
CA ILE A 199 6.34 34.27 2.67
C ILE A 199 7.55 33.32 2.50
N GLU A 200 8.50 33.39 3.41
CA GLU A 200 9.68 32.54 3.48
C GLU A 200 9.32 31.06 3.53
N ASP A 201 8.23 30.69 4.22
CA ASP A 201 7.75 29.33 4.33
C ASP A 201 7.28 28.78 2.97
N VAL A 202 6.48 29.58 2.25
CA VAL A 202 6.04 29.25 0.88
C VAL A 202 7.24 29.05 -0.04
N ASN A 203 8.23 29.96 0.06
CA ASN A 203 9.44 29.89 -0.75
C ASN A 203 10.28 28.66 -0.41
N ALA A 204 10.43 28.35 0.88
CA ALA A 204 11.20 27.19 1.33
C ALA A 204 10.58 25.87 0.81
N MET A 205 9.28 25.70 0.99
CA MET A 205 8.61 24.45 0.58
C MET A 205 8.49 24.33 -0.95
N GLU A 206 8.31 25.42 -1.67
CA GLU A 206 8.44 25.39 -3.13
C GLU A 206 9.82 24.88 -3.57
N LYS A 207 10.91 25.33 -2.91
CA LYS A 207 12.27 24.86 -3.19
C LYS A 207 12.45 23.39 -2.81
N VAL A 208 11.93 22.96 -1.66
CA VAL A 208 11.93 21.54 -1.25
C VAL A 208 11.34 20.68 -2.34
N PHE A 209 10.10 20.95 -2.76
CA PHE A 209 9.41 20.13 -3.76
C PHE A 209 10.07 20.18 -5.14
N ASN A 210 10.54 21.36 -5.61
CA ASN A 210 11.22 21.50 -6.90
C ASN A 210 12.61 20.81 -6.94
N ASN A 211 13.22 20.52 -5.78
CA ASN A 211 14.49 19.80 -5.70
C ASN A 211 14.31 18.28 -5.50
N GLN A 212 13.08 17.80 -5.51
CA GLN A 212 12.72 16.39 -5.39
C GLN A 212 12.08 15.90 -6.70
N ASP A 213 11.80 14.60 -6.76
CA ASP A 213 11.17 13.96 -7.93
C ASP A 213 9.65 14.20 -7.96
N PHE A 214 9.25 15.45 -8.18
CA PHE A 214 7.85 15.84 -8.35
C PHE A 214 7.54 16.10 -9.82
N SER A 215 6.44 15.55 -10.30
CA SER A 215 5.97 15.77 -11.68
C SER A 215 5.39 17.17 -11.86
N GLU A 216 4.87 17.78 -10.80
CA GLU A 216 4.28 19.12 -10.83
C GLU A 216 4.31 19.76 -9.44
N VAL A 217 4.76 21.02 -9.36
CA VAL A 217 4.76 21.85 -8.16
C VAL A 217 4.08 23.17 -8.46
N VAL A 218 2.98 23.45 -7.77
CA VAL A 218 2.19 24.66 -7.95
C VAL A 218 2.27 25.55 -6.72
N ARG A 219 2.88 26.72 -6.85
CA ARG A 219 2.91 27.76 -5.85
C ARG A 219 1.67 28.66 -6.00
N PHE A 220 0.84 28.82 -4.94
CA PHE A 220 -0.47 29.47 -5.03
C PHE A 220 -0.86 30.22 -3.74
N PRO A 221 -0.04 31.19 -3.25
CA PRO A 221 -0.31 31.95 -2.04
C PRO A 221 -1.38 33.03 -2.26
N ASP A 222 -1.93 33.53 -1.16
CA ASP A 222 -2.83 34.71 -1.08
C ASP A 222 -4.06 34.61 -1.99
N LYS A 223 -4.67 33.45 -2.02
CA LYS A 223 -5.87 33.16 -2.81
C LYS A 223 -7.10 33.03 -1.92
N THR A 224 -8.25 33.30 -2.49
CA THR A 224 -9.53 33.02 -1.84
C THR A 224 -9.75 31.51 -1.68
N LYS A 225 -10.56 31.12 -0.72
CA LYS A 225 -10.92 29.71 -0.51
C LYS A 225 -11.50 29.07 -1.78
N ALA A 226 -12.33 29.81 -2.54
CA ALA A 226 -12.90 29.31 -3.79
C ALA A 226 -11.84 29.03 -4.86
N GLU A 227 -10.85 29.93 -5.01
CA GLU A 227 -9.71 29.73 -5.94
C GLU A 227 -8.85 28.54 -5.53
N ILE A 228 -8.62 28.35 -4.21
CA ILE A 228 -7.86 27.22 -3.67
C ILE A 228 -8.58 25.90 -3.98
N ILE A 229 -9.91 25.83 -3.76
CA ILE A 229 -10.69 24.63 -4.09
C ILE A 229 -10.64 24.33 -5.60
N ALA A 230 -10.78 25.37 -6.44
CA ALA A 230 -10.67 25.20 -7.89
C ALA A 230 -9.28 24.72 -8.33
N LYS A 231 -8.22 25.19 -7.66
CA LYS A 231 -6.85 24.75 -7.95
C LYS A 231 -6.58 23.31 -7.49
N MET A 232 -7.16 22.89 -6.35
CA MET A 232 -7.13 21.48 -5.92
C MET A 232 -7.83 20.58 -6.95
N GLU A 233 -8.99 20.99 -7.47
CA GLU A 233 -9.72 20.26 -8.51
C GLU A 233 -8.86 20.15 -9.79
N GLU A 234 -8.29 21.25 -10.25
CA GLU A 234 -7.42 21.28 -11.45
C GLU A 234 -6.25 20.32 -11.30
N LEU A 235 -5.53 20.37 -10.15
CA LEU A 235 -4.28 19.63 -9.94
C LEU A 235 -4.51 18.15 -9.63
N PHE A 236 -5.53 17.83 -8.81
CA PHE A 236 -5.69 16.49 -8.23
C PHE A 236 -6.75 15.62 -8.93
N LYS A 237 -7.59 16.19 -9.79
CA LYS A 237 -8.65 15.44 -10.49
C LYS A 237 -8.12 14.29 -11.34
N SER A 238 -6.93 14.44 -11.93
CA SER A 238 -6.29 13.43 -12.78
C SER A 238 -5.48 12.39 -11.99
N SER A 239 -5.43 12.49 -10.66
CA SER A 239 -4.65 11.57 -9.82
C SER A 239 -5.15 10.14 -9.95
N SER A 240 -4.20 9.20 -10.02
CA SER A 240 -4.43 7.77 -9.98
C SER A 240 -4.30 7.24 -8.53
N GLU A 241 -4.61 5.98 -8.33
CA GLU A 241 -4.47 5.32 -7.02
C GLU A 241 -3.02 5.23 -6.54
N SER A 242 -2.06 5.22 -7.48
CA SER A 242 -0.61 5.19 -7.20
C SER A 242 0.01 6.55 -6.97
N ASP A 243 -0.71 7.66 -7.17
CA ASP A 243 -0.15 9.00 -7.04
C ASP A 243 -0.09 9.43 -5.57
N VAL A 244 0.90 10.30 -5.26
CA VAL A 244 1.05 10.95 -3.96
C VAL A 244 0.94 12.45 -4.16
N ASN A 245 -0.09 13.04 -3.59
CA ASN A 245 -0.42 14.45 -3.71
C ASN A 245 -0.03 15.17 -2.42
N TYR A 246 0.74 16.23 -2.52
CA TYR A 246 1.19 17.04 -1.39
C TYR A 246 0.39 18.32 -1.32
N LEU A 247 -0.07 18.64 -0.12
CA LEU A 247 -0.70 19.90 0.21
C LEU A 247 0.06 20.53 1.37
N TYR A 248 0.80 21.58 1.10
CA TYR A 248 1.46 22.39 2.11
C TYR A 248 0.67 23.67 2.33
N LEU A 249 0.42 24.02 3.60
CA LEU A 249 -0.26 25.24 3.99
C LEU A 249 0.51 25.93 5.13
N THR A 250 0.82 27.23 4.94
CA THR A 250 1.25 28.12 6.03
C THR A 250 0.22 29.23 6.18
N CYS A 251 -0.34 29.40 7.37
CA CYS A 251 -1.47 30.30 7.61
C CYS A 251 -1.76 30.48 9.10
N HIS A 252 -2.82 31.23 9.43
CA HIS A 252 -3.33 31.30 10.78
C HIS A 252 -4.21 30.09 11.11
N GLY A 253 -4.11 29.60 12.34
CA GLY A 253 -4.96 28.58 12.91
C GLY A 253 -5.70 29.10 14.14
N GLY A 254 -6.93 28.63 14.35
CA GLY A 254 -7.74 28.96 15.52
C GLY A 254 -7.88 27.79 16.49
N GLU A 255 -8.11 28.09 17.77
CA GLU A 255 -8.40 27.06 18.81
C GLU A 255 -9.61 26.18 18.44
N ASP A 256 -10.48 26.66 17.57
CA ASP A 256 -11.63 25.92 17.03
C ASP A 256 -11.27 24.96 15.89
N GLY A 257 -9.97 24.77 15.60
CA GLY A 257 -9.47 23.90 14.56
C GLY A 257 -9.68 24.40 13.13
N LYS A 258 -10.01 25.67 12.96
CA LYS A 258 -10.14 26.29 11.65
C LYS A 258 -8.78 26.77 11.12
N ILE A 259 -8.55 26.54 9.86
CA ILE A 259 -7.38 26.95 9.09
C ILE A 259 -7.79 28.18 8.29
N ALA A 260 -7.27 29.35 8.66
CA ALA A 260 -7.57 30.63 8.00
C ALA A 260 -6.61 30.86 6.84
N ILE A 261 -6.89 30.25 5.69
CA ILE A 261 -6.01 30.26 4.51
C ILE A 261 -6.47 31.20 3.40
N GLY A 262 -7.74 31.59 3.41
CA GLY A 262 -8.29 32.45 2.35
C GLY A 262 -7.95 33.91 2.53
N SER A 263 -7.44 34.57 1.49
CA SER A 263 -7.21 36.01 1.47
C SER A 263 -8.50 36.83 1.67
N ASP A 264 -9.67 36.20 1.48
CA ASP A 264 -10.99 36.70 1.76
C ASP A 264 -11.43 36.50 3.21
N LYS A 265 -10.51 36.12 4.11
CA LYS A 265 -10.73 35.81 5.53
C LYS A 265 -11.64 34.58 5.75
N THR A 266 -11.77 33.74 4.77
CA THR A 266 -12.45 32.44 4.92
C THR A 266 -11.50 31.39 5.48
N SER A 267 -12.04 30.33 6.06
CA SER A 267 -11.29 29.24 6.64
C SER A 267 -11.80 27.88 6.18
N PHE A 268 -10.94 26.88 6.26
CA PHE A 268 -11.33 25.47 6.22
C PHE A 268 -11.45 24.93 7.64
N SER A 269 -12.46 24.12 7.91
CA SER A 269 -12.33 23.13 8.97
C SER A 269 -11.52 21.93 8.47
N GLY A 270 -10.90 21.20 9.38
CA GLY A 270 -10.18 19.96 9.03
C GLY A 270 -11.10 18.97 8.33
N TRP A 271 -12.35 18.82 8.79
CA TRP A 271 -13.35 17.95 8.15
C TRP A 271 -13.65 18.36 6.71
N GLU A 272 -13.84 19.67 6.47
CA GLU A 272 -14.12 20.19 5.13
C GLU A 272 -12.93 19.92 4.17
N LEU A 273 -11.70 20.22 4.62
CA LEU A 273 -10.51 19.96 3.84
C LEU A 273 -10.36 18.46 3.51
N ALA A 274 -10.52 17.60 4.51
CA ALA A 274 -10.49 16.17 4.32
C ALA A 274 -11.57 15.68 3.34
N SER A 275 -12.79 16.23 3.43
CA SER A 275 -13.91 15.88 2.55
C SER A 275 -13.64 16.26 1.09
N ILE A 276 -12.98 17.41 0.87
CA ILE A 276 -12.55 17.84 -0.46
C ILE A 276 -11.49 16.88 -1.00
N LEU A 277 -10.44 16.62 -0.24
CA LEU A 277 -9.32 15.78 -0.68
C LEU A 277 -9.73 14.32 -0.89
N LYS A 278 -10.73 13.81 -0.17
CA LYS A 278 -11.25 12.45 -0.34
C LYS A 278 -11.87 12.19 -1.71
N GLN A 279 -12.32 13.22 -2.41
CA GLN A 279 -12.94 13.09 -3.74
C GLN A 279 -11.90 12.68 -4.80
N TYR A 280 -10.62 12.93 -4.57
CA TYR A 280 -9.55 12.61 -5.51
C TYR A 280 -8.90 11.27 -5.17
N LYS A 281 -8.33 10.61 -6.17
CA LYS A 281 -7.57 9.37 -6.01
C LYS A 281 -6.17 9.64 -5.45
N GLY A 282 -5.48 8.55 -5.07
CA GLY A 282 -4.13 8.60 -4.54
C GLY A 282 -4.04 8.91 -3.05
N LYS A 283 -2.81 8.96 -2.54
CA LYS A 283 -2.50 9.40 -1.18
C LYS A 283 -2.34 10.91 -1.11
N PHE A 284 -2.59 11.46 0.08
CA PHE A 284 -2.33 12.87 0.37
C PHE A 284 -1.36 13.01 1.53
N VAL A 285 -0.29 13.76 1.30
CA VAL A 285 0.61 14.27 2.34
C VAL A 285 0.18 15.70 2.63
N VAL A 286 -0.34 15.95 3.82
CA VAL A 286 -0.84 17.27 4.24
C VAL A 286 0.11 17.82 5.29
N MET A 287 0.78 18.92 4.98
CA MET A 287 1.74 19.61 5.86
C MET A 287 1.14 20.95 6.25
N LEU A 288 0.83 21.11 7.54
CA LEU A 288 0.12 22.27 8.09
C LEU A 288 1.01 23.05 9.03
N ASP A 289 1.41 24.23 8.62
CA ASP A 289 2.14 25.16 9.47
C ASP A 289 1.22 26.32 9.90
N CYS A 290 0.50 26.06 10.98
CA CYS A 290 -0.38 27.03 11.62
C CYS A 290 -0.58 26.68 13.10
N CYS A 291 -0.97 27.69 13.90
CA CYS A 291 -1.35 27.48 15.28
C CYS A 291 -2.46 26.42 15.38
N TYR A 292 -2.45 25.64 16.47
CA TYR A 292 -3.47 24.63 16.76
C TYR A 292 -3.67 23.58 15.64
N SER A 293 -2.65 23.41 14.76
CA SER A 293 -2.75 22.51 13.60
C SER A 293 -3.00 21.05 13.99
N GLY A 294 -2.52 20.61 15.15
CA GLY A 294 -2.76 19.30 15.72
C GLY A 294 -4.24 18.99 16.00
N THR A 295 -5.12 20.01 16.05
CA THR A 295 -6.58 19.82 16.14
C THR A 295 -7.10 18.98 14.98
N ILE A 296 -6.46 19.04 13.83
CA ILE A 296 -6.85 18.25 12.62
C ILE A 296 -6.69 16.76 12.82
N ILE A 297 -5.71 16.34 13.62
CA ILE A 297 -5.42 14.92 13.92
C ILE A 297 -5.63 14.58 15.40
N ASP A 298 -6.23 15.50 16.16
CA ASP A 298 -6.53 15.36 17.61
C ASP A 298 -5.34 15.00 18.50
N VAL A 299 -4.15 15.52 18.17
CA VAL A 299 -2.95 15.33 18.98
C VAL A 299 -2.76 16.51 19.93
N GLY A 300 -2.96 16.28 21.22
CA GLY A 300 -2.69 17.26 22.29
C GLY A 300 -1.27 17.16 22.84
N LYS A 301 -0.91 18.12 23.72
CA LYS A 301 0.41 18.14 24.40
C LYS A 301 0.70 16.82 25.12
N PRO A 302 1.92 16.30 25.06
CA PRO A 302 2.32 15.16 25.85
C PRO A 302 2.06 15.43 27.36
N ASN A 303 1.40 14.46 28.04
CA ASN A 303 1.14 14.50 29.48
C ASN A 303 0.12 15.52 30.04
N LYS A 304 -0.65 16.24 29.23
CA LYS A 304 -1.80 16.97 29.77
C LYS A 304 -3.01 16.04 29.95
N LYS A 305 -3.44 15.83 31.20
CA LYS A 305 -4.77 15.27 31.49
C LYS A 305 -5.82 16.31 31.07
N VAL A 306 -6.55 16.04 30.02
CA VAL A 306 -7.64 16.91 29.57
C VAL A 306 -8.74 16.90 30.61
N ALA A 307 -8.92 18.04 31.32
CA ALA A 307 -10.11 18.28 32.12
C ALA A 307 -11.25 18.63 31.14
N SER A 308 -12.22 17.73 31.05
CA SER A 308 -13.40 17.94 30.23
C SER A 308 -14.20 19.17 30.66
N LYS A 309 -14.29 20.19 29.83
CA LYS A 309 -15.41 21.15 29.84
C LYS A 309 -16.19 20.99 28.56
N SER A 310 -17.44 20.62 28.75
CA SER A 310 -18.49 20.55 27.76
C SER A 310 -18.77 21.93 27.17
N GLU A 311 -18.78 22.02 25.82
CA GLU A 311 -19.82 22.70 25.04
C GLU A 311 -19.41 22.67 23.57
N GLU A 312 -20.32 22.14 22.74
CA GLU A 312 -20.21 21.93 21.28
C GLU A 312 -18.93 21.19 20.83
N ARG A 313 -18.94 19.88 21.08
CA ARG A 313 -17.90 18.99 20.58
C ARG A 313 -17.94 18.99 19.04
N PHE A 314 -16.91 19.53 18.43
CA PHE A 314 -16.42 19.06 17.16
C PHE A 314 -16.38 17.52 17.23
N ASP A 315 -17.06 16.82 16.31
CA ASP A 315 -17.12 15.37 16.34
C ASP A 315 -15.76 14.81 15.88
N GLU A 316 -14.83 14.70 16.84
CA GLU A 316 -13.49 14.16 16.72
C GLU A 316 -13.46 12.78 16.07
N GLN A 317 -14.47 11.94 16.39
CA GLN A 317 -14.60 10.61 15.79
C GLN A 317 -15.05 10.68 14.34
N ALA A 318 -15.82 11.67 13.93
CA ALA A 318 -16.20 11.86 12.54
C ALA A 318 -15.04 12.35 11.68
N PHE A 319 -14.09 13.12 12.24
CA PHE A 319 -12.89 13.57 11.54
C PHE A 319 -11.89 12.45 11.37
N LEU A 320 -11.50 11.76 12.46
CA LEU A 320 -10.65 10.55 12.39
C LEU A 320 -11.33 9.43 11.58
N ALA A 321 -12.66 9.24 11.70
CA ALA A 321 -13.40 8.38 10.80
C ALA A 321 -13.34 8.90 9.36
N GLY A 322 -13.30 10.20 9.16
CA GLY A 322 -13.07 10.84 7.87
C GLY A 322 -11.72 10.45 7.26
N PHE A 323 -10.63 10.43 8.02
CA PHE A 323 -9.29 10.02 7.57
C PHE A 323 -9.03 8.51 7.76
N SER A 324 -9.72 7.83 8.67
CA SER A 324 -9.49 6.43 9.03
C SER A 324 -10.36 5.39 8.31
N THR A 325 -11.45 5.78 7.65
CA THR A 325 -12.29 4.85 6.88
C THR A 325 -11.59 4.35 5.62
N GLY A 326 -10.83 3.31 5.78
CA GLY A 326 -10.01 2.62 4.78
C GLY A 326 -9.03 1.65 5.41
N ASN A 327 -8.96 1.62 6.74
CA ASN A 327 -8.02 0.77 7.49
C ASN A 327 -8.56 -0.66 7.61
N LEU A 328 -8.09 -1.52 6.73
CA LEU A 328 -7.86 -2.91 7.11
C LEU A 328 -6.53 -2.91 7.86
N ALA A 329 -6.58 -3.10 9.18
CA ALA A 329 -5.39 -3.27 10.00
C ALA A 329 -4.54 -4.40 9.40
N SER A 330 -3.35 -4.06 8.91
CA SER A 330 -2.36 -5.08 8.62
C SER A 330 -1.96 -5.72 9.96
N LYS A 331 -1.70 -7.01 9.98
CA LYS A 331 -1.31 -7.75 11.19
C LYS A 331 -0.01 -7.24 11.85
N ASN A 332 0.67 -6.28 11.24
CA ASN A 332 1.95 -5.70 11.71
C ASN A 332 1.84 -4.25 12.19
N GLY A 333 0.62 -3.70 12.38
CA GLY A 333 0.45 -2.35 12.95
C GLY A 333 0.82 -1.18 12.03
N GLU A 334 1.27 -1.42 10.81
CA GLU A 334 1.61 -0.36 9.86
C GLU A 334 0.37 0.11 9.09
N MET A 335 0.00 1.38 9.30
CA MET A 335 -1.08 2.03 8.54
C MET A 335 -0.63 2.48 7.15
N LEU A 336 0.04 1.62 6.38
CA LEU A 336 0.46 1.90 5.00
C LEU A 336 -0.72 2.25 4.07
N ASN A 337 -1.93 1.83 4.43
CA ASN A 337 -3.13 2.06 3.63
C ASN A 337 -3.90 3.33 4.01
N SER A 338 -3.40 4.16 4.95
CA SER A 338 -4.03 5.46 5.19
C SER A 338 -4.01 6.30 3.92
N LYS A 339 -5.14 6.89 3.56
CA LYS A 339 -5.23 7.84 2.45
C LYS A 339 -4.47 9.12 2.75
N PHE A 340 -4.34 9.48 4.02
CA PHE A 340 -3.74 10.72 4.49
C PHE A 340 -2.52 10.45 5.35
N LEU A 341 -1.49 11.25 5.11
CA LEU A 341 -0.29 11.40 5.92
C LEU A 341 -0.26 12.87 6.30
N VAL A 342 -0.26 13.18 7.59
CA VAL A 342 -0.40 14.57 8.05
C VAL A 342 0.77 14.94 8.95
N LEU A 343 1.37 16.10 8.68
CA LEU A 343 2.35 16.76 9.56
C LEU A 343 1.75 18.08 10.00
N CYS A 344 1.74 18.31 11.30
CA CYS A 344 1.26 19.54 11.92
C CYS A 344 2.40 20.24 12.67
N ALA A 345 2.49 21.54 12.53
CA ALA A 345 3.52 22.34 13.16
C ALA A 345 3.37 22.43 14.67
N SER A 346 2.16 22.25 15.20
CA SER A 346 1.84 22.33 16.62
C SER A 346 0.84 21.26 17.04
N CYS A 347 0.73 21.01 18.34
CA CYS A 347 -0.37 20.24 18.91
C CYS A 347 -1.68 21.04 18.91
N LYS A 348 -2.81 20.39 19.25
CA LYS A 348 -4.14 21.00 19.19
C LYS A 348 -4.38 22.16 20.16
N ASP A 349 -3.57 22.27 21.19
CA ASP A 349 -3.63 23.27 22.25
C ASP A 349 -2.37 24.16 22.28
N GLU A 350 -1.70 24.31 21.13
CA GLU A 350 -0.46 25.09 20.98
C GLU A 350 -0.46 26.03 19.78
N GLU A 351 0.24 27.13 19.91
CA GLU A 351 0.57 28.03 18.81
C GLU A 351 1.77 27.51 18.00
N SER A 352 1.89 27.95 16.76
CA SER A 352 3.07 27.78 15.90
C SER A 352 3.81 29.12 15.81
N TYR A 353 5.12 29.10 15.99
CA TYR A 353 5.95 30.30 16.05
C TYR A 353 6.76 30.53 14.79
N SER A 354 6.86 31.80 14.39
CA SER A 354 7.61 32.23 13.21
C SER A 354 8.35 33.55 13.47
N ALA A 355 9.41 33.81 12.71
CA ALA A 355 10.12 35.09 12.72
C ALA A 355 10.20 35.66 11.30
N VAL A 356 9.99 36.98 11.21
CA VAL A 356 10.06 37.71 9.93
C VAL A 356 11.47 37.57 9.34
N GLY A 357 11.55 37.18 8.08
CA GLY A 357 12.81 36.96 7.36
C GLY A 357 13.49 35.64 7.65
N VAL A 358 12.89 34.80 8.54
CA VAL A 358 13.42 33.48 8.93
C VAL A 358 12.45 32.35 8.57
N GLY A 359 11.15 32.62 8.68
CA GLY A 359 10.09 31.63 8.53
C GLY A 359 9.66 30.98 9.84
N SER A 360 8.76 30.03 9.73
CA SER A 360 8.24 29.25 10.86
C SER A 360 9.22 28.18 11.31
N LEU A 361 9.20 27.86 12.61
CA LEU A 361 10.08 26.84 13.17
C LEU A 361 9.88 25.46 12.51
N ALA A 362 8.65 25.02 12.38
CA ALA A 362 8.34 23.71 11.80
C ALA A 362 8.75 23.64 10.33
N THR A 363 8.35 24.59 9.50
CA THR A 363 8.69 24.62 8.07
C THR A 363 10.20 24.69 7.86
N ARG A 364 10.93 25.47 8.68
CA ARG A 364 12.39 25.53 8.60
C ARG A 364 13.02 24.15 8.78
N TYR A 365 12.62 23.41 9.82
CA TYR A 365 13.19 22.09 10.08
C TYR A 365 12.69 21.03 9.10
N TRP A 366 11.46 21.11 8.60
CA TRP A 366 11.02 20.24 7.51
C TRP A 366 11.86 20.45 6.25
N ALA A 367 12.16 21.72 5.90
CA ALA A 367 13.01 22.03 4.76
C ALA A 367 14.45 21.52 4.94
N MET A 368 15.06 21.77 6.11
CA MET A 368 16.42 21.28 6.42
C MET A 368 16.47 19.75 6.45
N GLY A 369 15.47 19.12 7.04
CA GLY A 369 15.32 17.67 7.08
C GLY A 369 15.30 17.05 5.68
N THR A 370 14.71 17.76 4.71
CA THR A 370 14.60 17.30 3.33
C THR A 370 15.72 17.77 2.40
N GLY A 371 16.69 18.52 2.93
CA GLY A 371 17.91 18.90 2.19
C GLY A 371 17.92 20.32 1.62
N TRP A 372 17.07 21.21 2.13
CA TRP A 372 17.07 22.63 1.80
C TRP A 372 17.29 23.49 3.06
N ASP A 373 18.32 24.33 3.09
CA ASP A 373 18.56 25.32 4.15
C ASP A 373 17.90 26.65 3.76
N PRO A 374 16.76 27.01 4.34
CA PRO A 374 16.07 28.24 4.02
C PRO A 374 16.79 29.50 4.50
N LEU A 375 17.61 29.42 5.55
CA LEU A 375 18.38 30.56 6.09
C LEU A 375 19.56 30.92 5.18
N GLN A 376 20.21 29.90 4.62
CA GLN A 376 21.35 30.09 3.70
C GLN A 376 20.94 30.05 2.23
N ASN A 377 19.65 29.77 1.96
CA ASN A 377 19.08 29.67 0.62
C ASN A 377 19.89 28.74 -0.31
N ARG A 378 20.22 27.53 0.19
CA ARG A 378 21.04 26.54 -0.52
C ARG A 378 20.66 25.11 -0.23
N MET A 379 21.04 24.22 -1.15
CA MET A 379 20.99 22.77 -0.91
C MET A 379 21.99 22.36 0.16
N ILE A 380 21.57 21.44 1.02
CA ILE A 380 22.36 20.72 2.02
C ILE A 380 22.12 19.21 1.90
N SER A 381 22.85 18.42 2.64
CA SER A 381 22.47 17.00 2.82
C SER A 381 21.16 16.93 3.60
N PRO A 382 20.21 16.06 3.24
CA PRO A 382 18.98 15.87 4.00
C PRO A 382 19.29 15.45 5.44
N MET A 383 18.90 16.27 6.42
CA MET A 383 19.28 16.02 7.80
C MET A 383 18.39 14.99 8.49
N ALA A 384 17.20 14.72 7.93
CA ALA A 384 16.30 13.68 8.41
C ALA A 384 16.65 12.29 7.88
N ASP A 385 17.48 12.18 6.84
CA ASP A 385 17.99 10.89 6.31
C ASP A 385 19.07 10.33 7.25
N THR A 386 18.66 9.82 8.41
CA THR A 386 19.56 9.37 9.48
C THR A 386 20.25 8.05 9.16
N ASN A 387 19.67 7.24 8.31
CA ASN A 387 20.20 5.94 7.85
C ASN A 387 21.00 6.05 6.54
N THR A 388 21.06 7.26 5.94
CA THR A 388 21.81 7.58 4.71
C THR A 388 21.42 6.74 3.49
N ASN A 389 20.14 6.34 3.40
CA ASN A 389 19.64 5.57 2.27
C ASN A 389 19.09 6.44 1.11
N GLY A 390 19.17 7.77 1.24
CA GLY A 390 18.69 8.74 0.25
C GLY A 390 17.18 8.95 0.26
N LYS A 391 16.48 8.46 1.28
CA LYS A 391 15.03 8.55 1.44
C LYS A 391 14.68 9.14 2.79
N ILE A 392 13.52 9.78 2.86
CA ILE A 392 13.01 10.38 4.09
C ILE A 392 11.59 9.90 4.27
N THR A 393 11.38 9.12 5.31
CA THR A 393 10.06 8.66 5.73
C THR A 393 9.35 9.72 6.56
N LEU A 394 8.03 9.57 6.76
CA LEU A 394 7.28 10.43 7.67
C LEU A 394 7.86 10.38 9.09
N GLU A 395 8.23 9.19 9.56
CA GLU A 395 8.83 8.99 10.87
C GLU A 395 10.18 9.68 11.00
N GLU A 396 11.09 9.54 10.03
CA GLU A 396 12.40 10.19 10.06
C GLU A 396 12.28 11.72 10.08
N LEU A 397 11.37 12.29 9.27
CA LEU A 397 11.14 13.73 9.26
C LEU A 397 10.58 14.24 10.60
N TYR A 398 9.67 13.47 11.20
CA TYR A 398 9.14 13.76 12.53
C TYR A 398 10.21 13.70 13.62
N GLN A 399 10.95 12.60 13.70
CA GLN A 399 12.00 12.40 14.71
C GLN A 399 13.12 13.45 14.61
N TYR A 400 13.40 13.92 13.40
CA TYR A 400 14.35 15.01 13.18
C TYR A 400 13.80 16.37 13.63
N SER A 401 12.59 16.72 13.21
CA SER A 401 12.04 18.07 13.41
C SER A 401 11.51 18.30 14.83
N TYR A 402 10.94 17.29 15.48
CA TYR A 402 10.29 17.41 16.79
C TYR A 402 11.20 18.00 17.88
N PRO A 403 12.39 17.45 18.17
CA PRO A 403 13.26 17.97 19.23
C PRO A 403 13.78 19.38 18.92
N LEU A 404 14.04 19.69 17.65
CA LEU A 404 14.60 20.97 17.24
C LEU A 404 13.57 22.10 17.33
N VAL A 405 12.33 21.83 16.93
CA VAL A 405 11.22 22.79 17.07
C VAL A 405 10.97 23.09 18.55
N LEU A 406 10.92 22.07 19.40
CA LEU A 406 10.71 22.20 20.83
C LEU A 406 11.86 23.01 21.50
N GLU A 407 13.10 22.71 21.12
CA GLU A 407 14.27 23.41 21.63
C GLU A 407 14.22 24.90 21.29
N ASP A 408 13.99 25.26 20.02
CA ASP A 408 13.94 26.64 19.58
C ASP A 408 12.75 27.42 20.19
N ALA A 409 11.57 26.78 20.31
CA ALA A 409 10.42 27.38 20.98
C ALA A 409 10.74 27.68 22.46
N SER A 410 11.44 26.77 23.13
CA SER A 410 11.84 26.96 24.53
C SER A 410 12.77 28.17 24.77
N GLN A 411 13.58 28.54 23.77
CA GLN A 411 14.47 29.73 23.86
C GLN A 411 13.69 31.03 23.92
N ILE A 412 12.46 31.05 23.43
CA ILE A 412 11.54 32.19 23.52
C ILE A 412 10.51 32.02 24.65
N HIS A 413 10.73 31.04 25.55
CA HIS A 413 9.86 30.73 26.69
C HIS A 413 8.46 30.18 26.27
N GLU A 414 8.37 29.55 25.12
CA GLU A 414 7.14 28.96 24.58
C GLU A 414 7.30 27.45 24.37
N GLU A 415 6.18 26.75 24.13
CA GLU A 415 6.16 25.32 23.79
C GLU A 415 5.54 25.15 22.43
N GLN A 416 6.19 24.36 21.56
CA GLN A 416 5.65 23.95 20.27
C GLN A 416 6.08 22.52 19.98
N HIS A 417 5.10 21.63 19.87
CA HIS A 417 5.32 20.21 19.58
C HIS A 417 4.76 19.87 18.21
N VAL A 418 5.64 19.54 17.28
CA VAL A 418 5.23 18.98 15.97
C VAL A 418 4.47 17.69 16.21
N SER A 419 3.46 17.44 15.42
CA SER A 419 2.67 16.19 15.50
C SER A 419 2.43 15.58 14.13
N VAL A 420 2.22 14.26 14.07
CA VAL A 420 2.07 13.51 12.83
C VAL A 420 0.96 12.46 12.89
N TYR A 421 0.42 12.12 11.71
CA TYR A 421 -0.51 11.04 11.55
C TYR A 421 -0.25 10.29 10.21
N PRO A 422 -0.23 8.96 10.19
CA PRO A 422 -0.14 8.07 11.36
C PRO A 422 1.25 8.12 11.99
N GLU A 423 1.32 7.88 13.30
CA GLU A 423 2.59 7.75 14.00
C GLU A 423 3.40 6.55 13.49
N ASN A 424 4.71 6.62 13.61
CA ASN A 424 5.68 5.56 13.23
C ASN A 424 5.59 5.13 11.75
N SER A 425 5.11 6.00 10.88
CA SER A 425 4.92 5.66 9.46
C SER A 425 6.24 5.61 8.70
N GLN A 426 6.53 4.46 8.13
CA GLN A 426 7.68 4.23 7.24
C GLN A 426 7.38 4.57 5.77
N PHE A 427 6.31 5.32 5.50
CA PHE A 427 6.01 5.78 4.14
C PHE A 427 7.05 6.80 3.68
N VAL A 428 7.67 6.54 2.52
CA VAL A 428 8.69 7.44 1.96
C VAL A 428 8.02 8.69 1.41
N LEU A 429 8.25 9.83 2.10
CA LEU A 429 7.78 11.15 1.67
C LEU A 429 8.67 11.71 0.56
N PHE A 430 9.99 11.72 0.79
CA PHE A 430 10.97 12.31 -0.11
C PHE A 430 12.07 11.32 -0.45
N GLN A 431 12.63 11.46 -1.65
CA GLN A 431 13.76 10.67 -2.12
C GLN A 431 14.60 11.50 -3.09
N LYS A 432 15.91 11.31 -3.08
CA LYS A 432 16.84 11.89 -4.06
C LYS A 432 16.95 11.03 -5.30
#